data_d10fd51547678c3c62d22517242ad2a0
#
_entry.id   d10fd51547678c3c62d22517242ad2a0
#
_cell.length_a   1.000
_cell.length_b   1.000
_cell.length_c   1.000
_cell.angle_alpha   90.00
_cell.angle_beta   90.00
_cell.angle_gamma   90.00
#
_symmetry.space_group_name_H-M   'P 1'
#
loop_
_entity.id
_entity.type
_entity.pdbx_description
1 polymer ?
#
loop_
_entity_poly.entity_id
_entity_poly.type
_entity_poly.pdbx_seq_one_letter_code
_entity_poly.pdbx_strand_id
1 'polypeptide(L)'
;MKKSIFMTLAAVVVCGLAVTLFTQCNKDKNKNPEVKMMYYVSVSPDVLNVADVEINYLDATGAQQKEVLTDSVWRKPITTNTLPLTEGVWAKLTPKTNIAEGNYQLRIQTVAAFDAILSDGTKAHEGWTNINYDVITTAQNADEVAAWCAQSPTMAITIDEKGILNPTQVDFGGNSDSCIGEITTCKIFAWIFGFDPDEYCK
;
A
#
# COMPACT_ATOMS: atom_id res chain seq x y z
N MET A 1 12.14 -46.65 51.94
CA MET A 1 12.77 -45.33 51.64
C MET A 1 13.06 -45.04 50.16
N LYS A 2 13.22 -46.04 49.28
CA LYS A 2 13.54 -45.76 47.82
C LYS A 2 12.37 -45.28 46.97
N LYS A 3 11.10 -45.57 47.31
CA LYS A 3 9.91 -45.15 46.56
C LYS A 3 9.59 -43.64 46.70
N SER A 4 9.94 -43.02 47.85
CA SER A 4 9.65 -41.60 48.12
C SER A 4 10.53 -40.67 47.33
N ILE A 5 11.79 -41.04 47.07
CA ILE A 5 12.76 -40.22 46.32
C ILE A 5 12.36 -40.16 44.84
N PHE A 6 11.88 -41.24 44.26
CA PHE A 6 11.45 -41.26 42.85
C PHE A 6 10.18 -40.40 42.61
N MET A 7 9.23 -40.37 43.57
CA MET A 7 8.07 -39.51 43.46
C MET A 7 8.43 -38.02 43.51
N THR A 8 9.37 -37.65 44.39
CA THR A 8 9.82 -36.25 44.51
C THR A 8 10.58 -35.78 43.27
N LEU A 9 11.41 -36.66 42.67
CA LEU A 9 12.15 -36.34 41.45
C LEU A 9 11.21 -36.17 40.24
N ALA A 10 10.22 -37.03 40.12
CA ALA A 10 9.21 -36.93 39.05
C ALA A 10 8.37 -35.64 39.14
N ALA A 11 7.98 -35.20 40.36
CA ALA A 11 7.28 -33.95 40.54
C ALA A 11 8.08 -32.69 40.18
N VAL A 12 9.40 -32.69 40.48
CA VAL A 12 10.27 -31.56 40.13
C VAL A 12 10.49 -31.47 38.61
N VAL A 13 10.62 -32.60 37.92
CA VAL A 13 10.77 -32.62 36.46
C VAL A 13 9.48 -32.14 35.76
N VAL A 14 8.32 -32.55 36.23
CA VAL A 14 7.05 -32.10 35.64
C VAL A 14 6.79 -30.60 35.89
N CYS A 15 7.09 -30.08 37.08
CA CYS A 15 7.00 -28.66 37.38
C CYS A 15 8.04 -27.84 36.59
N GLY A 16 9.26 -28.35 36.38
CA GLY A 16 10.28 -27.67 35.56
C GLY A 16 9.91 -27.58 34.07
N LEU A 17 9.29 -28.64 33.53
CA LEU A 17 8.80 -28.63 32.15
C LEU A 17 7.57 -27.71 31.97
N ALA A 18 6.68 -27.65 32.94
CA ALA A 18 5.51 -26.75 32.90
C ALA A 18 5.94 -25.28 32.90
N VAL A 19 6.93 -24.89 33.72
CA VAL A 19 7.44 -23.53 33.78
C VAL A 19 8.12 -23.11 32.47
N THR A 20 8.82 -24.02 31.80
CA THR A 20 9.46 -23.70 30.49
C THR A 20 8.44 -23.55 29.35
N LEU A 21 7.30 -24.25 29.41
CA LEU A 21 6.21 -24.11 28.42
C LEU A 21 5.45 -22.78 28.59
N PHE A 22 5.31 -22.29 29.82
CA PHE A 22 4.65 -21.00 30.07
C PHE A 22 5.54 -19.79 29.81
N THR A 23 6.86 -19.94 29.85
CA THR A 23 7.78 -18.83 29.52
C THR A 23 7.98 -18.63 28.03
N GLN A 24 7.63 -19.59 27.18
CA GLN A 24 7.69 -19.42 25.72
C GLN A 24 6.51 -18.62 25.15
N CYS A 25 5.36 -18.56 25.85
CA CYS A 25 4.20 -17.79 25.38
C CYS A 25 4.30 -16.26 25.61
N ASN A 26 5.31 -15.78 26.32
CA ASN A 26 5.44 -14.35 26.66
C ASN A 26 6.53 -13.60 25.91
N LYS A 27 7.21 -14.22 24.95
CA LYS A 27 8.34 -13.57 24.26
C LYS A 27 7.99 -12.62 23.13
N ASP A 28 6.71 -12.57 22.70
CA ASP A 28 6.32 -11.81 21.51
C ASP A 28 5.46 -10.57 21.79
N LYS A 29 5.17 -10.25 23.05
CA LYS A 29 4.20 -9.20 23.41
C LYS A 29 4.72 -7.76 23.31
N ASN A 30 5.96 -7.53 22.89
CA ASN A 30 6.53 -6.17 22.77
C ASN A 30 7.39 -6.03 21.52
N LYS A 31 6.96 -6.57 20.39
CA LYS A 31 7.57 -6.26 19.11
C LYS A 31 6.97 -4.96 18.59
N ASN A 32 7.81 -4.09 18.03
CA ASN A 32 7.29 -2.97 17.24
C ASN A 32 6.53 -3.54 16.04
N PRO A 33 5.44 -2.91 15.62
CA PRO A 33 4.79 -3.29 14.37
C PRO A 33 5.78 -3.16 13.22
N GLU A 34 5.60 -3.93 12.16
CA GLU A 34 6.35 -3.81 10.90
C GLU A 34 5.34 -3.59 9.78
N VAL A 35 5.40 -2.44 9.13
CA VAL A 35 4.55 -2.10 7.99
C VAL A 35 5.43 -1.93 6.76
N LYS A 36 5.17 -2.72 5.72
CA LYS A 36 5.76 -2.60 4.40
C LYS A 36 4.74 -1.98 3.48
N MET A 37 5.12 -0.92 2.80
CA MET A 37 4.28 -0.20 1.83
C MET A 37 4.91 -0.24 0.46
N MET A 38 4.09 -0.21 -0.57
CA MET A 38 4.49 -0.06 -1.96
C MET A 38 3.54 0.91 -2.65
N TYR A 39 4.06 2.06 -3.02
CA TYR A 39 3.39 2.90 -4.01
C TYR A 39 3.80 2.49 -5.41
N TYR A 40 2.83 2.50 -6.30
CA TYR A 40 3.01 2.19 -7.70
C TYR A 40 2.19 3.16 -8.54
N VAL A 41 2.83 3.78 -9.53
CA VAL A 41 2.16 4.61 -10.53
C VAL A 41 2.62 4.15 -11.89
N SER A 42 1.68 3.92 -12.79
CA SER A 42 1.97 3.64 -14.19
C SER A 42 1.12 4.49 -15.12
N VAL A 43 1.70 4.84 -16.25
CA VAL A 43 1.04 5.59 -17.31
C VAL A 43 1.27 4.92 -18.67
N SER A 44 0.31 5.10 -19.58
CA SER A 44 0.55 4.73 -20.98
C SER A 44 1.61 5.64 -21.60
N PRO A 45 2.36 5.17 -22.62
CA PRO A 45 3.41 5.96 -23.28
C PRO A 45 2.93 7.32 -23.78
N ASP A 46 1.69 7.42 -24.28
CA ASP A 46 1.12 8.66 -24.79
C ASP A 46 0.99 9.75 -23.72
N VAL A 47 0.79 9.37 -22.45
CA VAL A 47 0.70 10.33 -21.34
C VAL A 47 1.99 11.16 -21.25
N LEU A 48 3.17 10.51 -21.31
CA LEU A 48 4.45 11.20 -21.22
C LEU A 48 4.75 12.09 -22.45
N ASN A 49 4.04 11.87 -23.55
CA ASN A 49 4.12 12.75 -24.72
C ASN A 49 3.33 14.04 -24.54
N VAL A 50 2.19 13.99 -23.84
CA VAL A 50 1.21 15.09 -23.76
C VAL A 50 1.09 15.72 -22.37
N ALA A 51 1.65 15.11 -21.33
CA ALA A 51 1.57 15.63 -19.96
C ALA A 51 2.88 15.42 -19.20
N ASP A 52 3.18 16.31 -18.26
CA ASP A 52 4.15 16.09 -17.20
C ASP A 52 3.45 15.47 -16.01
N VAL A 53 4.10 14.50 -15.37
CA VAL A 53 3.53 13.74 -14.23
C VAL A 53 4.41 13.94 -13.01
N GLU A 54 3.88 14.62 -11.98
CA GLU A 54 4.52 14.78 -10.68
C GLU A 54 3.85 13.82 -9.69
N ILE A 55 4.63 12.92 -9.08
CA ILE A 55 4.17 12.00 -8.05
C ILE A 55 4.37 12.65 -6.68
N ASN A 56 3.29 12.87 -5.96
CA ASN A 56 3.29 13.32 -4.57
C ASN A 56 2.89 12.16 -3.68
N TYR A 57 3.64 11.86 -2.63
CA TYR A 57 3.38 10.73 -1.75
C TYR A 57 3.79 11.03 -0.30
N LEU A 58 3.25 10.26 0.64
CA LEU A 58 3.67 10.29 2.04
C LEU A 58 4.79 9.26 2.26
N ASP A 59 5.85 9.66 2.93
CA ASP A 59 6.92 8.75 3.34
C ASP A 59 6.60 8.03 4.67
N ALA A 60 7.53 7.22 5.16
CA ALA A 60 7.40 6.45 6.40
C ALA A 60 7.11 7.29 7.65
N THR A 61 7.34 8.59 7.59
CA THR A 61 7.09 9.54 8.69
C THR A 61 5.80 10.32 8.51
N GLY A 62 5.07 10.11 7.41
CA GLY A 62 3.92 10.89 7.00
C GLY A 62 4.28 12.23 6.36
N ALA A 63 5.56 12.48 6.07
CA ALA A 63 5.98 13.70 5.39
C ALA A 63 5.75 13.60 3.88
N GLN A 64 5.29 14.71 3.29
CA GLN A 64 5.06 14.77 1.84
C GLN A 64 6.38 14.82 1.07
N GLN A 65 6.48 13.98 0.06
CA GLN A 65 7.58 13.89 -0.87
C GLN A 65 7.08 14.09 -2.30
N LYS A 66 7.98 14.52 -3.20
CA LYS A 66 7.69 14.74 -4.61
C LYS A 66 8.76 14.14 -5.51
N GLU A 67 8.33 13.46 -6.55
CA GLU A 67 9.19 12.93 -7.60
C GLU A 67 8.54 13.16 -8.97
N VAL A 68 9.36 13.35 -10.01
CA VAL A 68 8.87 13.48 -11.39
C VAL A 68 8.91 12.11 -12.05
N LEU A 69 7.81 11.71 -12.69
CA LEU A 69 7.76 10.49 -13.47
C LEU A 69 8.49 10.69 -14.80
N THR A 70 9.59 10.00 -14.99
CA THR A 70 10.41 10.06 -16.21
C THR A 70 10.29 8.83 -17.11
N ASP A 71 9.62 7.79 -16.60
CA ASP A 71 9.36 6.52 -17.29
C ASP A 71 7.88 6.15 -17.11
N SER A 72 7.39 5.18 -17.86
CA SER A 72 6.00 4.71 -17.80
C SER A 72 5.61 4.10 -16.45
N VAL A 73 6.57 3.78 -15.61
CA VAL A 73 6.35 3.12 -14.31
C VAL A 73 7.24 3.73 -13.23
N TRP A 74 6.63 4.06 -12.09
CA TRP A 74 7.31 4.47 -10.87
C TRP A 74 6.88 3.56 -9.71
N ARG A 75 7.84 3.23 -8.84
CA ARG A 75 7.63 2.40 -7.65
C ARG A 75 8.39 2.95 -6.46
N LYS A 76 7.76 2.95 -5.29
CA LYS A 76 8.39 3.40 -4.05
C LYS A 76 8.08 2.43 -2.93
N PRO A 77 9.01 1.55 -2.55
CA PRO A 77 8.89 0.75 -1.33
C PRO A 77 9.22 1.62 -0.11
N ILE A 78 8.43 1.47 0.94
CA ILE A 78 8.61 2.12 2.23
C ILE A 78 8.42 1.08 3.33
N THR A 79 9.22 1.17 4.40
CA THR A 79 9.06 0.32 5.58
C THR A 79 9.06 1.21 6.81
N THR A 80 8.15 0.96 7.74
CA THR A 80 8.08 1.65 9.03
C THR A 80 7.73 0.66 10.14
N ASN A 81 8.07 1.05 11.37
CA ASN A 81 7.73 0.29 12.58
C ASN A 81 6.70 1.04 13.45
N THR A 82 5.91 1.91 12.83
CA THR A 82 4.96 2.80 13.53
C THR A 82 3.55 2.57 12.99
N LEU A 83 2.60 2.39 13.91
CA LEU A 83 1.16 2.47 13.69
C LEU A 83 0.57 3.40 14.76
N PRO A 84 -0.49 4.15 14.48
CA PRO A 84 -1.17 4.29 13.18
C PRO A 84 -0.29 4.98 12.13
N LEU A 85 -0.58 4.72 10.86
CA LEU A 85 0.15 5.26 9.72
C LEU A 85 -0.85 5.80 8.69
N THR A 86 -0.56 6.96 8.12
CA THR A 86 -1.29 7.47 6.96
C THR A 86 -0.47 7.25 5.70
N GLU A 87 -1.06 6.56 4.73
CA GLU A 87 -0.55 6.40 3.38
C GLU A 87 -1.28 7.34 2.43
N GLY A 88 -0.60 7.83 1.41
CA GLY A 88 -1.21 8.62 0.36
C GLY A 88 -0.30 8.80 -0.83
N VAL A 89 -0.90 8.78 -2.02
CA VAL A 89 -0.23 9.06 -3.28
C VAL A 89 -1.16 9.84 -4.20
N TRP A 90 -0.60 10.85 -4.86
CA TRP A 90 -1.27 11.67 -5.86
C TRP A 90 -0.37 11.86 -7.07
N ALA A 91 -0.86 11.47 -8.24
CA ALA A 91 -0.21 11.74 -9.50
C ALA A 91 -0.80 13.00 -10.10
N LYS A 92 -0.12 14.13 -9.93
CA LYS A 92 -0.50 15.40 -10.54
C LYS A 92 -0.11 15.40 -12.01
N LEU A 93 -1.10 15.56 -12.86
CA LEU A 93 -0.95 15.64 -14.31
C LEU A 93 -1.01 17.11 -14.75
N THR A 94 -0.02 17.55 -15.52
CA THR A 94 0.01 18.90 -16.09
C THR A 94 0.13 18.78 -17.61
N PRO A 95 -0.87 19.22 -18.40
CA PRO A 95 -0.81 19.11 -19.85
C PRO A 95 0.37 19.95 -20.39
N LYS A 96 1.09 19.39 -21.36
CA LYS A 96 2.15 20.11 -22.07
C LYS A 96 1.57 21.19 -22.99
N THR A 97 2.38 22.17 -23.32
CA THR A 97 2.04 23.15 -24.35
C THR A 97 2.22 22.55 -25.75
N ASN A 98 1.44 23.00 -26.71
CA ASN A 98 1.53 22.61 -28.14
C ASN A 98 1.26 21.12 -28.41
N ILE A 99 0.22 20.56 -27.78
CA ILE A 99 -0.26 19.23 -28.10
C ILE A 99 -0.90 19.27 -29.48
N ALA A 100 -0.38 18.46 -30.42
CA ALA A 100 -0.94 18.36 -31.77
C ALA A 100 -2.29 17.60 -31.75
N GLU A 101 -3.07 17.75 -32.79
CA GLU A 101 -4.19 16.85 -33.02
C GLU A 101 -3.66 15.43 -33.27
N GLY A 102 -4.31 14.43 -32.68
CA GLY A 102 -3.86 13.04 -32.75
C GLY A 102 -4.87 12.08 -32.11
N ASN A 103 -4.43 10.87 -31.86
CA ASN A 103 -5.23 9.87 -31.13
C ASN A 103 -4.36 9.32 -30.01
N TYR A 104 -4.57 9.86 -28.79
CA TYR A 104 -3.79 9.56 -27.61
C TYR A 104 -4.54 8.56 -26.73
N GLN A 105 -3.90 7.44 -26.42
CA GLN A 105 -4.41 6.47 -25.45
C GLN A 105 -3.89 6.87 -24.05
N LEU A 106 -4.73 7.55 -23.28
CA LEU A 106 -4.37 8.08 -21.96
C LEU A 106 -4.81 7.11 -20.88
N ARG A 107 -3.83 6.58 -20.13
CA ARG A 107 -4.10 5.74 -18.95
C ARG A 107 -3.17 6.14 -17.83
N ILE A 108 -3.71 6.25 -16.62
CA ILE A 108 -2.96 6.33 -15.38
C ILE A 108 -3.53 5.33 -14.39
N GLN A 109 -2.64 4.59 -13.74
CA GLN A 109 -2.96 3.72 -12.63
C GLN A 109 -2.12 4.13 -11.43
N THR A 110 -2.75 4.32 -10.28
CA THR A 110 -2.08 4.55 -9.00
C THR A 110 -2.49 3.47 -8.02
N VAL A 111 -1.52 2.92 -7.28
CA VAL A 111 -1.74 1.88 -6.28
C VAL A 111 -0.96 2.25 -5.02
N ALA A 112 -1.62 2.14 -3.87
CA ALA A 112 -0.96 2.09 -2.58
C ALA A 112 -1.28 0.72 -1.96
N ALA A 113 -0.24 -0.07 -1.67
CA ALA A 113 -0.37 -1.41 -1.11
C ALA A 113 0.44 -1.53 0.17
N PHE A 114 -0.04 -2.30 1.13
CA PHE A 114 0.67 -2.55 2.37
C PHE A 114 0.53 -3.99 2.86
N ASP A 115 1.52 -4.42 3.66
CA ASP A 115 1.52 -5.63 4.47
C ASP A 115 1.96 -5.25 5.87
N ALA A 116 1.24 -5.64 6.91
CA ALA A 116 1.52 -5.24 8.27
C ALA A 116 1.53 -6.42 9.24
N ILE A 117 2.58 -6.46 10.07
CA ILE A 117 2.68 -7.29 11.26
C ILE A 117 2.46 -6.38 12.47
N LEU A 118 1.45 -6.68 13.28
CA LEU A 118 1.08 -5.90 14.45
C LEU A 118 2.06 -6.13 15.62
N SER A 119 1.98 -5.31 16.65
CA SER A 119 2.85 -5.39 17.83
C SER A 119 2.71 -6.70 18.63
N ASP A 120 1.60 -7.41 18.49
CA ASP A 120 1.39 -8.74 19.08
C ASP A 120 1.93 -9.88 18.21
N GLY A 121 2.51 -9.57 17.04
CA GLY A 121 3.05 -10.52 16.08
C GLY A 121 2.02 -11.10 15.11
N THR A 122 0.77 -10.67 15.18
CA THR A 122 -0.27 -11.10 14.22
C THR A 122 -0.13 -10.31 12.91
N LYS A 123 -0.52 -10.95 11.79
CA LYS A 123 -0.67 -10.24 10.52
C LYS A 123 -1.99 -9.48 10.51
N ALA A 124 -1.96 -8.22 10.07
CA ALA A 124 -3.17 -7.43 9.91
C ALA A 124 -4.11 -8.04 8.84
N HIS A 125 -3.51 -8.60 7.78
CA HIS A 125 -4.20 -9.24 6.67
C HIS A 125 -3.41 -10.45 6.16
N GLU A 126 -4.08 -11.34 5.42
CA GLU A 126 -3.42 -12.41 4.68
C GLU A 126 -2.87 -11.85 3.36
N GLY A 127 -1.60 -11.42 3.38
CA GLY A 127 -0.91 -10.83 2.24
C GLY A 127 -1.12 -9.31 2.12
N TRP A 128 -0.75 -8.78 0.95
CA TRP A 128 -0.82 -7.36 0.68
C TRP A 128 -2.26 -6.89 0.48
N THR A 129 -2.63 -5.84 1.21
CA THR A 129 -3.88 -5.10 0.97
C THR A 129 -3.55 -3.83 0.19
N ASN A 130 -4.42 -3.41 -0.71
CA ASN A 130 -4.17 -2.25 -1.55
C ASN A 130 -5.43 -1.43 -1.82
N ILE A 131 -5.20 -0.16 -2.18
CA ILE A 131 -6.16 0.73 -2.82
C ILE A 131 -5.66 1.04 -4.23
N ASN A 132 -6.55 1.12 -5.18
CA ASN A 132 -6.22 1.33 -6.58
C ASN A 132 -7.13 2.34 -7.24
N TYR A 133 -6.55 3.10 -8.16
CA TYR A 133 -7.26 3.97 -9.08
C TYR A 133 -6.72 3.72 -10.49
N ASP A 134 -7.60 3.46 -11.43
CA ASP A 134 -7.25 3.21 -12.84
C ASP A 134 -8.22 4.00 -13.74
N VAL A 135 -7.69 4.91 -14.53
CA VAL A 135 -8.44 5.70 -15.51
C VAL A 135 -7.85 5.53 -16.88
N ILE A 136 -8.68 5.16 -17.82
CA ILE A 136 -8.34 5.04 -19.23
C ILE A 136 -9.32 5.89 -20.08
N THR A 137 -8.79 6.61 -21.05
CA THR A 137 -9.57 7.35 -22.04
C THR A 137 -8.80 7.52 -23.34
N THR A 138 -9.48 7.98 -24.38
CA THR A 138 -8.87 8.42 -25.63
C THR A 138 -9.08 9.92 -25.77
N ALA A 139 -8.02 10.67 -26.12
CA ALA A 139 -8.07 12.10 -26.39
C ALA A 139 -7.54 12.40 -27.81
N GLN A 140 -8.12 13.40 -28.48
CA GLN A 140 -7.76 13.76 -29.86
C GLN A 140 -7.10 15.12 -29.99
N ASN A 141 -7.25 15.99 -28.98
CA ASN A 141 -6.78 17.35 -28.98
C ASN A 141 -6.35 17.82 -27.59
N ALA A 142 -5.77 19.02 -27.52
CA ALA A 142 -5.25 19.59 -26.29
C ALA A 142 -6.32 19.81 -25.20
N ASP A 143 -7.55 20.17 -25.58
CA ASP A 143 -8.63 20.41 -24.61
C ASP A 143 -9.08 19.10 -23.94
N GLU A 144 -9.17 18.01 -24.69
CA GLU A 144 -9.49 16.69 -24.15
C GLU A 144 -8.38 16.16 -23.24
N VAL A 145 -7.11 16.38 -23.61
CA VAL A 145 -5.97 16.05 -22.74
C VAL A 145 -6.02 16.87 -21.45
N ALA A 146 -6.28 18.17 -21.53
CA ALA A 146 -6.39 19.05 -20.36
C ALA A 146 -7.55 18.61 -19.44
N ALA A 147 -8.70 18.27 -20.01
CA ALA A 147 -9.84 17.75 -19.25
C ALA A 147 -9.53 16.43 -18.54
N TRP A 148 -8.77 15.53 -19.19
CA TRP A 148 -8.32 14.29 -18.56
C TRP A 148 -7.31 14.55 -17.44
N CYS A 149 -6.33 15.44 -17.65
CA CYS A 149 -5.34 15.80 -16.64
C CYS A 149 -5.98 16.41 -15.38
N ALA A 150 -7.09 17.11 -15.52
CA ALA A 150 -7.84 17.68 -14.39
C ALA A 150 -8.48 16.64 -13.48
N GLN A 151 -8.58 15.37 -13.91
CA GLN A 151 -9.14 14.25 -13.14
C GLN A 151 -8.11 13.53 -12.28
N SER A 152 -6.94 14.12 -12.06
CA SER A 152 -5.84 13.52 -11.28
C SER A 152 -6.30 13.07 -9.90
N PRO A 153 -6.26 11.76 -9.58
CA PRO A 153 -6.81 11.26 -8.35
C PRO A 153 -5.83 11.37 -7.18
N THR A 154 -6.38 11.65 -6.03
CA THR A 154 -5.68 11.49 -4.75
C THR A 154 -6.19 10.24 -4.06
N MET A 155 -5.29 9.38 -3.60
CA MET A 155 -5.60 8.20 -2.80
C MET A 155 -4.92 8.31 -1.45
N ALA A 156 -5.69 8.25 -0.36
CA ALA A 156 -5.14 8.24 0.98
C ALA A 156 -5.97 7.38 1.94
N ILE A 157 -5.27 6.64 2.80
CA ILE A 157 -5.85 5.83 3.87
C ILE A 157 -5.03 5.98 5.13
N THR A 158 -5.68 5.77 6.28
CA THR A 158 -5.01 5.56 7.56
C THR A 158 -5.13 4.11 7.97
N ILE A 159 -4.01 3.49 8.34
CA ILE A 159 -3.92 2.16 8.93
C ILE A 159 -3.86 2.38 10.44
N ASP A 160 -4.86 1.90 11.19
CA ASP A 160 -4.90 2.03 12.63
C ASP A 160 -3.97 1.02 13.35
N GLU A 161 -3.90 1.09 14.68
CA GLU A 161 -3.09 0.19 15.51
C GLU A 161 -3.51 -1.29 15.40
N LYS A 162 -4.72 -1.56 14.90
CA LYS A 162 -5.25 -2.91 14.66
C LYS A 162 -5.07 -3.36 13.21
N GLY A 163 -4.44 -2.53 12.36
CA GLY A 163 -4.29 -2.79 10.94
C GLY A 163 -5.55 -2.55 10.11
N ILE A 164 -6.58 -1.89 10.67
CA ILE A 164 -7.82 -1.59 9.96
C ILE A 164 -7.61 -0.36 9.09
N LEU A 165 -8.07 -0.47 7.83
CA LEU A 165 -8.02 0.62 6.86
C LEU A 165 -9.18 1.59 7.06
N ASN A 166 -8.85 2.87 7.19
CA ASN A 166 -9.82 3.95 7.28
C ASN A 166 -9.55 4.95 6.16
N PRO A 167 -10.53 5.24 5.28
CA PRO A 167 -10.40 6.29 4.29
C PRO A 167 -10.04 7.61 4.96
N THR A 168 -9.10 8.34 4.37
CA THR A 168 -8.68 9.66 4.87
C THR A 168 -8.43 10.61 3.72
N GLN A 169 -8.29 11.89 4.04
CA GLN A 169 -7.91 12.91 3.06
C GLN A 169 -6.51 13.43 3.39
N VAL A 170 -5.70 13.60 2.35
CA VAL A 170 -4.40 14.24 2.43
C VAL A 170 -4.38 15.38 1.44
N ASP A 171 -4.08 16.58 1.93
CA ASP A 171 -3.89 17.74 1.07
C ASP A 171 -2.45 17.76 0.54
N PHE A 172 -2.31 17.44 -0.74
CA PHE A 172 -1.04 17.55 -1.46
C PHE A 172 -0.84 18.93 -2.14
N GLY A 173 -1.70 19.92 -1.82
CA GLY A 173 -1.64 21.27 -2.37
C GLY A 173 -2.26 21.40 -3.77
N GLY A 174 -3.19 20.52 -4.11
CA GLY A 174 -3.97 20.54 -5.35
C GLY A 174 -5.48 20.39 -5.09
N ASN A 175 -6.30 20.42 -6.13
CA ASN A 175 -7.73 20.10 -6.02
C ASN A 175 -7.88 18.64 -5.63
N SER A 176 -8.15 18.39 -4.37
CA SER A 176 -8.31 17.05 -3.80
C SER A 176 -9.77 16.63 -3.84
N ASP A 177 -10.31 16.37 -5.01
CA ASP A 177 -11.47 15.51 -5.09
C ASP A 177 -10.96 14.07 -4.82
N SER A 178 -11.02 13.65 -3.57
CA SER A 178 -10.58 12.32 -3.16
C SER A 178 -11.53 11.28 -3.73
N CYS A 179 -11.16 10.66 -4.83
CA CYS A 179 -11.81 9.45 -5.28
C CYS A 179 -11.33 8.29 -4.41
N ILE A 180 -12.17 7.84 -3.49
CA ILE A 180 -11.97 6.58 -2.79
C ILE A 180 -12.25 5.49 -3.83
N GLY A 181 -11.18 4.93 -4.42
CA GLY A 181 -11.30 3.77 -5.28
C GLY A 181 -11.83 2.56 -4.48
N GLU A 182 -12.57 1.71 -5.14
CA GLU A 182 -13.08 0.46 -4.57
C GLU A 182 -11.93 -0.35 -3.95
N ILE A 183 -12.05 -0.73 -2.67
CA ILE A 183 -11.07 -1.60 -2.00
C ILE A 183 -11.25 -3.01 -2.58
N THR A 184 -10.48 -3.34 -3.61
CA THR A 184 -10.47 -4.66 -4.23
C THR A 184 -9.22 -5.43 -3.82
N THR A 185 -9.37 -6.32 -2.86
CA THR A 185 -8.28 -7.03 -2.19
C THR A 185 -7.54 -8.09 -3.03
N CYS A 186 -8.05 -8.50 -4.17
CA CYS A 186 -7.48 -9.64 -4.88
C CYS A 186 -7.02 -9.39 -6.33
N LYS A 187 -7.85 -8.78 -7.17
CA LYS A 187 -7.61 -8.74 -8.63
C LYS A 187 -6.35 -7.97 -9.04
N ILE A 188 -5.95 -6.96 -8.28
CA ILE A 188 -4.82 -6.11 -8.64
C ILE A 188 -3.50 -6.75 -8.24
N PHE A 189 -3.47 -7.52 -7.16
CA PHE A 189 -2.31 -8.28 -6.74
C PHE A 189 -1.89 -9.27 -7.84
N ALA A 190 -2.85 -10.01 -8.39
CA ALA A 190 -2.62 -10.92 -9.50
C ALA A 190 -1.97 -10.21 -10.69
N TRP A 191 -2.47 -9.03 -11.05
CA TRP A 191 -1.97 -8.30 -12.21
C TRP A 191 -0.58 -7.68 -12.01
N ILE A 192 -0.28 -7.11 -10.81
CA ILE A 192 1.04 -6.55 -10.48
C ILE A 192 2.14 -7.62 -10.52
N PHE A 193 1.81 -8.86 -10.15
CA PHE A 193 2.74 -9.99 -10.13
C PHE A 193 2.63 -10.91 -11.36
N GLY A 194 1.82 -10.56 -12.35
CA GLY A 194 1.70 -11.30 -13.62
C GLY A 194 0.83 -12.56 -13.54
N PHE A 195 -0.05 -12.66 -12.54
CA PHE A 195 -1.06 -13.71 -12.42
C PHE A 195 -2.36 -13.31 -13.13
N ASP A 196 -3.12 -14.29 -13.62
CA ASP A 196 -4.46 -14.02 -14.15
C ASP A 196 -5.43 -13.68 -13.00
N PRO A 197 -6.02 -12.46 -12.97
CA PRO A 197 -6.91 -12.05 -11.89
C PRO A 197 -8.16 -12.91 -11.74
N ASP A 198 -8.67 -13.44 -12.84
CA ASP A 198 -9.90 -14.23 -12.83
C ASP A 198 -9.65 -15.68 -12.39
N GLU A 199 -8.40 -16.14 -12.45
CA GLU A 199 -7.98 -17.44 -11.92
C GLU A 199 -7.55 -17.36 -10.44
N TYR A 200 -6.87 -16.28 -10.06
CA TYR A 200 -6.29 -16.11 -8.72
C TYR A 200 -7.32 -15.65 -7.66
N CYS A 201 -8.39 -14.97 -8.07
CA CYS A 201 -9.36 -14.33 -7.18
C CYS A 201 -10.72 -15.02 -7.12
N LYS A 202 -10.72 -16.37 -7.27
CA LYS A 202 -11.93 -17.21 -7.14
C LYS A 202 -12.27 -17.52 -5.70
#